data_20717dfd6ffa1d2538a90ddcf582aa45
#
_entry.id   20717dfd6ffa1d2538a90ddcf582aa45
#
_cell.length_a   1.000
_cell.length_b   1.000
_cell.length_c   1.000
_cell.angle_alpha   90.00
_cell.angle_beta   90.00
_cell.angle_gamma   90.00
#
_symmetry.space_group_name_H-M   'P 1'
#
loop_
_entity.id
_entity.type
_entity.pdbx_description
1 polymer ?
#
loop_
_entity_poly.entity_id
_entity_poly.type
_entity_poly.pdbx_seq_one_letter_code
_entity_poly.pdbx_strand_id
1 'polypeptide(L)'
;GMGTQAGLDFCNKLAMLNRGKIDQEYPLFMLYNKSNIPGRPESIGLHAKTLSTVPKKPKNIIKYNKVLKSLLEGCRALEKSGCKFIVIPCNTAHYWYEDLQHKIKIPIINMPKEVFKHTKTKCKKNSKIGLLATEGTIKTQIYNKLFKKNFTIIKPTESLQMNSVNKTIKYVKMGNIKLAEKTIKPAINYLLKMKCRKIILGCTELPIAIFAFKSFNTIKLSKIFLDPNLILA
;
A
#
# COMPACT_ATOMS: atom_id res chain seq x y z
N GLY A 1 -8.82 -9.11 -1.25
CA GLY A 1 -7.36 -9.19 -1.28
C GLY A 1 -6.81 -9.62 -2.63
N MET A 2 -5.65 -9.16 -2.97
CA MET A 2 -4.94 -9.51 -4.22
C MET A 2 -3.54 -10.08 -3.92
N GLY A 3 -2.96 -9.75 -2.78
CA GLY A 3 -1.92 -10.51 -2.11
C GLY A 3 -2.57 -11.13 -0.90
N THR A 4 -2.65 -12.45 -0.83
CA THR A 4 -3.37 -13.15 0.24
C THR A 4 -2.87 -12.71 1.61
N GLN A 5 -1.55 -12.66 1.81
CA GLN A 5 -0.94 -12.21 3.07
C GLN A 5 -1.35 -10.78 3.45
N ALA A 6 -1.41 -9.87 2.47
CA ALA A 6 -1.82 -8.48 2.72
C ALA A 6 -3.31 -8.36 3.09
N GLY A 7 -4.16 -9.20 2.50
CA GLY A 7 -5.59 -9.26 2.85
C GLY A 7 -5.81 -9.80 4.26
N LEU A 8 -5.11 -10.89 4.62
CA LEU A 8 -5.17 -11.48 5.96
C LEU A 8 -4.59 -10.53 7.03
N ASP A 9 -3.47 -9.85 6.74
CA ASP A 9 -2.89 -8.83 7.61
C ASP A 9 -3.88 -7.69 7.89
N PHE A 10 -4.59 -7.21 6.87
CA PHE A 10 -5.63 -6.21 7.04
C PHE A 10 -6.78 -6.71 7.94
N CYS A 11 -7.32 -7.91 7.69
CA CYS A 11 -8.39 -8.48 8.51
C CYS A 11 -7.95 -8.66 9.97
N ASN A 12 -6.72 -9.12 10.20
CA ASN A 12 -6.17 -9.25 11.54
C ASN A 12 -6.06 -7.89 12.25
N LYS A 13 -5.58 -6.85 11.56
CA LYS A 13 -5.51 -5.48 12.09
C LYS A 13 -6.90 -4.92 12.39
N LEU A 14 -7.86 -5.16 11.51
CA LEU A 14 -9.26 -4.76 11.72
C LEU A 14 -9.82 -5.38 13.01
N ALA A 15 -9.65 -6.68 13.21
CA ALA A 15 -10.10 -7.36 14.41
C ALA A 15 -9.35 -6.88 15.67
N MET A 16 -8.03 -6.66 15.57
CA MET A 16 -7.22 -6.20 16.70
C MET A 16 -7.55 -4.79 17.16
N LEU A 17 -7.86 -3.87 16.24
CA LEU A 17 -8.15 -2.47 16.56
C LEU A 17 -9.58 -2.25 17.02
N ASN A 18 -10.50 -3.13 16.63
CA ASN A 18 -11.92 -3.04 16.92
C ASN A 18 -12.38 -4.24 17.79
N ARG A 19 -11.62 -4.51 18.85
CA ARG A 19 -11.95 -5.62 19.76
C ARG A 19 -13.26 -5.37 20.48
N GLY A 20 -14.16 -6.34 20.37
CA GLY A 20 -15.31 -6.50 21.25
C GLY A 20 -14.97 -7.28 22.51
N LYS A 21 -15.85 -7.24 23.49
CA LYS A 21 -15.80 -8.11 24.68
C LYS A 21 -16.36 -9.51 24.40
N ILE A 22 -17.23 -9.61 23.41
CA ILE A 22 -17.85 -10.85 22.92
C ILE A 22 -17.79 -10.86 21.38
N ASP A 23 -17.99 -12.00 20.77
CA ASP A 23 -17.85 -12.20 19.31
C ASP A 23 -18.78 -11.28 18.50
N GLN A 24 -19.97 -10.98 19.00
CA GLN A 24 -20.99 -10.16 18.34
C GLN A 24 -20.64 -8.67 18.25
N GLU A 25 -19.66 -8.19 19.02
CA GLU A 25 -19.18 -6.80 18.99
C GLU A 25 -18.04 -6.58 18.00
N TYR A 26 -17.49 -7.65 17.41
CA TYR A 26 -16.46 -7.51 16.38
C TYR A 26 -17.05 -6.98 15.07
N PRO A 27 -16.28 -6.25 14.26
CA PRO A 27 -16.77 -5.73 12.99
C PRO A 27 -17.15 -6.86 12.04
N LEU A 28 -18.36 -6.80 11.50
CA LEU A 28 -18.78 -7.70 10.43
C LEU A 28 -18.06 -7.33 9.14
N PHE A 29 -17.34 -8.27 8.53
CA PHE A 29 -16.67 -8.05 7.26
C PHE A 29 -16.70 -9.27 6.35
N MET A 30 -16.55 -9.02 5.05
CA MET A 30 -16.39 -10.05 4.02
C MET A 30 -15.04 -9.86 3.32
N LEU A 31 -14.23 -10.91 3.24
CA LEU A 31 -12.98 -10.91 2.49
C LEU A 31 -13.15 -11.61 1.14
N TYR A 32 -13.12 -10.83 0.05
CA TYR A 32 -13.00 -11.38 -1.30
C TYR A 32 -11.51 -11.44 -1.69
N ASN A 33 -10.90 -12.62 -1.64
CA ASN A 33 -9.50 -12.82 -2.00
C ASN A 33 -9.36 -13.37 -3.41
N LYS A 34 -8.75 -12.58 -4.32
CA LYS A 34 -8.51 -12.94 -5.72
C LYS A 34 -7.03 -12.80 -6.03
N SER A 35 -6.25 -13.84 -5.74
CA SER A 35 -4.79 -13.84 -5.89
C SER A 35 -4.31 -13.89 -7.35
N ASN A 36 -5.15 -14.36 -8.27
CA ASN A 36 -4.85 -14.51 -9.70
C ASN A 36 -4.99 -13.22 -10.54
N ILE A 37 -5.22 -12.07 -9.90
CA ILE A 37 -5.21 -10.78 -10.59
C ILE A 37 -3.80 -10.49 -11.12
N PRO A 38 -3.63 -10.11 -12.41
CA PRO A 38 -2.33 -9.83 -13.00
C PRO A 38 -1.51 -8.81 -12.20
N GLY A 39 -0.19 -8.89 -12.29
CA GLY A 39 0.72 -7.96 -11.64
C GLY A 39 0.35 -6.51 -11.96
N ARG A 40 0.13 -5.68 -10.92
CA ARG A 40 -0.30 -4.28 -11.08
C ARG A 40 0.79 -3.41 -11.71
N PRO A 41 2.08 -3.50 -11.30
CA PRO A 41 3.14 -2.72 -11.95
C PRO A 41 3.26 -2.99 -13.45
N GLU A 42 3.22 -4.26 -13.85
CA GLU A 42 3.33 -4.69 -15.25
C GLU A 42 2.12 -4.25 -16.08
N SER A 43 0.94 -4.18 -15.45
CA SER A 43 -0.31 -3.78 -16.10
C SER A 43 -0.45 -2.27 -16.30
N ILE A 44 0.32 -1.47 -15.57
CA ILE A 44 0.44 -0.02 -15.77
C ILE A 44 1.41 0.29 -16.94
N GLY A 45 2.05 -0.71 -17.54
CA GLY A 45 3.01 -0.55 -18.62
C GLY A 45 4.38 -0.07 -18.15
N LEU A 46 4.72 -0.37 -16.91
CA LEU A 46 5.99 -0.01 -16.30
C LEU A 46 6.99 -1.15 -16.51
N HIS A 47 7.75 -1.06 -17.61
CA HIS A 47 8.98 -1.84 -17.75
C HIS A 47 10.11 -1.14 -17.01
N ALA A 48 10.99 -1.94 -16.36
CA ALA A 48 12.06 -1.47 -15.48
C ALA A 48 13.07 -0.46 -16.08
N LYS A 49 13.00 -0.20 -17.39
CA LYS A 49 14.00 0.60 -18.11
C LYS A 49 13.63 2.09 -18.34
N THR A 50 12.46 2.56 -17.92
CA THR A 50 12.07 3.98 -18.15
C THR A 50 11.45 4.61 -16.91
N LEU A 51 12.29 5.27 -16.12
CA LEU A 51 11.94 5.89 -14.82
C LEU A 51 11.37 7.29 -14.90
N SER A 52 11.31 7.93 -16.07
CA SER A 52 11.16 9.39 -16.13
C SER A 52 9.74 9.95 -16.25
N THR A 53 8.76 9.24 -16.80
CA THR A 53 7.42 9.82 -16.97
C THR A 53 6.27 8.84 -16.77
N VAL A 54 5.22 9.28 -16.04
CA VAL A 54 3.94 8.55 -15.95
C VAL A 54 3.23 8.72 -17.30
N PRO A 55 2.91 7.66 -18.03
CA PRO A 55 2.11 7.79 -19.24
C PRO A 55 0.71 8.30 -18.86
N LYS A 56 0.24 9.35 -19.57
CA LYS A 56 -1.15 9.86 -19.41
C LYS A 56 -2.19 8.79 -19.75
N LYS A 57 -1.83 7.80 -20.55
CA LYS A 57 -2.63 6.61 -20.86
C LYS A 57 -1.79 5.35 -20.60
N PRO A 58 -2.42 4.23 -20.17
CA PRO A 58 -1.69 2.98 -19.95
C PRO A 58 -1.06 2.50 -21.26
N LYS A 59 0.26 2.24 -21.26
CA LYS A 59 0.97 1.74 -22.46
C LYS A 59 0.45 0.38 -22.95
N ASN A 60 -0.19 -0.39 -22.07
CA ASN A 60 -0.82 -1.65 -22.42
C ASN A 60 -2.27 -1.67 -21.93
N ILE A 61 -3.17 -1.17 -22.78
CA ILE A 61 -4.59 -1.06 -22.49
C ILE A 61 -5.24 -2.44 -22.20
N ILE A 62 -4.76 -3.50 -22.84
CA ILE A 62 -5.30 -4.87 -22.64
C ILE A 62 -5.01 -5.33 -21.20
N LYS A 63 -3.77 -5.20 -20.74
CA LYS A 63 -3.38 -5.56 -19.36
C LYS A 63 -4.04 -4.67 -18.33
N TYR A 64 -4.16 -3.37 -18.63
CA TYR A 64 -4.89 -2.42 -17.79
C TYR A 64 -6.34 -2.86 -17.60
N ASN A 65 -7.05 -3.13 -18.70
CA ASN A 65 -8.44 -3.55 -18.69
C ASN A 65 -8.63 -4.91 -18.00
N LYS A 66 -7.69 -5.84 -18.15
CA LYS A 66 -7.74 -7.14 -17.46
C LYS A 66 -7.68 -6.98 -15.93
N VAL A 67 -6.83 -6.09 -15.42
CA VAL A 67 -6.79 -5.77 -13.98
C VAL A 67 -8.08 -5.07 -13.56
N LEU A 68 -8.52 -4.05 -14.29
CA LEU A 68 -9.76 -3.33 -13.99
C LEU A 68 -10.96 -4.27 -13.93
N LYS A 69 -11.13 -5.15 -14.92
CA LYS A 69 -12.20 -6.16 -14.94
C LYS A 69 -12.17 -7.05 -13.70
N SER A 70 -10.99 -7.55 -13.35
CA SER A 70 -10.83 -8.43 -12.18
C SER A 70 -11.09 -7.73 -10.85
N LEU A 71 -10.74 -6.44 -10.74
CA LEU A 71 -11.04 -5.63 -9.55
C LEU A 71 -12.54 -5.35 -9.45
N LEU A 72 -13.18 -4.97 -10.58
CA LEU A 72 -14.62 -4.73 -10.66
C LEU A 72 -15.43 -5.96 -10.28
N GLU A 73 -15.01 -7.14 -10.73
CA GLU A 73 -15.66 -8.40 -10.38
C GLU A 73 -15.70 -8.60 -8.85
N GLY A 74 -14.57 -8.38 -8.17
CA GLY A 74 -14.50 -8.46 -6.71
C GLY A 74 -15.33 -7.37 -6.02
N CYS A 75 -15.29 -6.14 -6.51
CA CYS A 75 -16.09 -5.05 -5.96
C CYS A 75 -17.59 -5.29 -6.10
N ARG A 76 -18.03 -5.78 -7.27
CA ARG A 76 -19.43 -6.14 -7.51
C ARG A 76 -19.91 -7.31 -6.67
N ALA A 77 -19.04 -8.31 -6.45
CA ALA A 77 -19.36 -9.42 -5.56
C ALA A 77 -19.64 -8.92 -4.13
N LEU A 78 -18.77 -8.06 -3.59
CA LEU A 78 -18.96 -7.46 -2.27
C LEU A 78 -20.21 -6.56 -2.21
N GLU A 79 -20.45 -5.74 -3.23
CA GLU A 79 -21.64 -4.89 -3.33
C GLU A 79 -22.92 -5.72 -3.33
N LYS A 80 -22.99 -6.77 -4.16
CA LYS A 80 -24.13 -7.70 -4.22
C LYS A 80 -24.37 -8.46 -2.92
N SER A 81 -23.30 -8.71 -2.15
CA SER A 81 -23.40 -9.34 -0.82
C SER A 81 -23.83 -8.37 0.29
N GLY A 82 -24.23 -7.14 -0.04
CA GLY A 82 -24.78 -6.17 0.92
C GLY A 82 -23.74 -5.37 1.71
N CYS A 83 -22.46 -5.42 1.32
CA CYS A 83 -21.44 -4.57 1.93
C CYS A 83 -21.80 -3.09 1.77
N LYS A 84 -21.55 -2.28 2.81
CA LYS A 84 -21.87 -0.85 2.81
C LYS A 84 -20.74 0.00 2.22
N PHE A 85 -19.52 -0.47 2.27
CA PHE A 85 -18.33 0.14 1.66
C PHE A 85 -17.28 -0.93 1.36
N ILE A 86 -16.30 -0.58 0.56
CA ILE A 86 -15.21 -1.48 0.15
C ILE A 86 -13.87 -0.89 0.57
N VAL A 87 -12.98 -1.72 1.08
CA VAL A 87 -11.57 -1.43 1.32
C VAL A 87 -10.70 -2.27 0.39
N ILE A 88 -9.72 -1.66 -0.25
CA ILE A 88 -8.76 -2.37 -1.11
C ILE A 88 -7.37 -2.30 -0.45
N PRO A 89 -6.92 -3.32 0.30
CA PRO A 89 -5.62 -3.34 0.96
C PRO A 89 -4.48 -3.57 -0.05
N CYS A 90 -4.32 -2.62 -0.95
CA CYS A 90 -3.26 -2.62 -1.97
C CYS A 90 -3.03 -1.19 -2.49
N ASN A 91 -1.87 -0.63 -2.19
CA ASN A 91 -1.53 0.73 -2.63
C ASN A 91 -1.60 0.89 -4.15
N THR A 92 -0.93 0.03 -4.91
CA THR A 92 -0.86 0.12 -6.38
C THR A 92 -2.23 0.01 -7.05
N ALA A 93 -3.19 -0.73 -6.46
CA ALA A 93 -4.53 -0.90 -7.03
C ALA A 93 -5.33 0.43 -7.06
N HIS A 94 -4.95 1.41 -6.24
CA HIS A 94 -5.57 2.74 -6.25
C HIS A 94 -5.26 3.56 -7.51
N TYR A 95 -4.42 3.06 -8.42
CA TYR A 95 -4.29 3.59 -9.77
C TYR A 95 -5.60 3.46 -10.58
N TRP A 96 -6.41 2.44 -10.29
CA TRP A 96 -7.72 2.20 -10.90
C TRP A 96 -8.88 2.75 -10.07
N TYR A 97 -8.61 3.52 -9.00
CA TYR A 97 -9.64 3.95 -8.05
C TYR A 97 -10.80 4.68 -8.71
N GLU A 98 -10.53 5.68 -9.56
CA GLU A 98 -11.58 6.48 -10.21
C GLU A 98 -12.45 5.60 -11.12
N ASP A 99 -11.82 4.74 -11.95
CA ASP A 99 -12.55 3.83 -12.83
C ASP A 99 -13.40 2.80 -12.06
N LEU A 100 -12.95 2.39 -10.89
CA LEU A 100 -13.70 1.50 -10.01
C LEU A 100 -14.89 2.22 -9.38
N GLN A 101 -14.65 3.40 -8.77
CA GLN A 101 -15.69 4.13 -8.06
C GLN A 101 -16.82 4.58 -9.00
N HIS A 102 -16.52 4.95 -10.24
CA HIS A 102 -17.55 5.28 -11.23
C HIS A 102 -18.47 4.10 -11.60
N LYS A 103 -18.03 2.85 -11.34
CA LYS A 103 -18.77 1.62 -11.74
C LYS A 103 -19.34 0.85 -10.54
N ILE A 104 -19.16 1.33 -9.33
CA ILE A 104 -19.61 0.73 -8.06
C ILE A 104 -20.41 1.79 -7.30
N LYS A 105 -21.60 1.40 -6.81
CA LYS A 105 -22.51 2.32 -6.12
C LYS A 105 -22.08 2.64 -4.69
N ILE A 106 -21.57 1.63 -3.98
CA ILE A 106 -21.08 1.80 -2.59
C ILE A 106 -19.70 2.47 -2.57
N PRO A 107 -19.35 3.24 -1.53
CA PRO A 107 -18.06 3.92 -1.46
C PRO A 107 -16.90 2.94 -1.37
N ILE A 108 -15.83 3.20 -2.15
CA ILE A 108 -14.54 2.55 -2.01
C ILE A 108 -13.64 3.49 -1.21
N ILE A 109 -13.17 3.05 -0.05
CA ILE A 109 -12.29 3.87 0.81
C ILE A 109 -10.92 4.01 0.13
N ASN A 110 -10.51 5.25 -0.11
CA ASN A 110 -9.26 5.54 -0.82
C ASN A 110 -8.07 5.52 0.15
N MET A 111 -7.35 4.40 0.22
CA MET A 111 -6.19 4.21 1.10
C MET A 111 -5.17 5.36 1.06
N PRO A 112 -4.66 5.83 -0.10
CA PRO A 112 -3.74 6.98 -0.14
C PRO A 112 -4.32 8.27 0.45
N LYS A 113 -5.62 8.53 0.26
CA LYS A 113 -6.30 9.70 0.86
C LYS A 113 -6.36 9.58 2.38
N GLU A 114 -6.66 8.41 2.93
CA GLU A 114 -6.68 8.20 4.38
C GLU A 114 -5.29 8.31 5.00
N VAL A 115 -4.25 7.76 4.34
CA VAL A 115 -2.85 7.96 4.75
C VAL A 115 -2.47 9.45 4.74
N PHE A 116 -2.93 10.22 3.74
CA PHE A 116 -2.70 11.66 3.69
C PHE A 116 -3.39 12.39 4.85
N LYS A 117 -4.67 12.10 5.11
CA LYS A 117 -5.42 12.67 6.24
C LYS A 117 -4.70 12.38 7.56
N HIS A 118 -4.34 11.12 7.80
CA HIS A 118 -3.60 10.71 9.00
C HIS A 118 -2.25 11.42 9.12
N THR A 119 -1.51 11.57 8.01
CA THR A 119 -0.21 12.27 8.03
C THR A 119 -0.37 13.73 8.44
N LYS A 120 -1.43 14.40 7.99
CA LYS A 120 -1.73 15.79 8.37
C LYS A 120 -1.94 15.97 9.88
N THR A 121 -2.47 14.98 10.58
CA THR A 121 -2.64 15.08 12.05
C THR A 121 -1.32 14.82 12.81
N LYS A 122 -0.30 14.23 12.18
CA LYS A 122 0.94 13.80 12.83
C LYS A 122 2.17 14.63 12.42
N CYS A 123 2.09 15.42 11.35
CA CYS A 123 3.22 16.13 10.79
C CYS A 123 2.89 17.59 10.48
N LYS A 124 3.85 18.49 10.75
CA LYS A 124 3.76 19.90 10.33
C LYS A 124 3.85 20.01 8.81
N LYS A 125 3.22 21.04 8.24
CA LYS A 125 3.35 21.39 6.82
C LYS A 125 4.84 21.48 6.43
N ASN A 126 5.15 21.14 5.18
CA ASN A 126 6.50 21.11 4.62
C ASN A 126 7.45 20.04 5.21
N SER A 127 6.94 19.14 6.08
CA SER A 127 7.74 18.00 6.54
C SER A 127 8.12 17.07 5.40
N LYS A 128 9.32 16.48 5.47
CA LYS A 128 9.78 15.40 4.58
C LYS A 128 9.12 14.09 5.00
N ILE A 129 8.46 13.41 4.06
CA ILE A 129 7.80 12.12 4.27
C ILE A 129 8.47 11.10 3.35
N GLY A 130 9.04 10.06 3.93
CA GLY A 130 9.63 8.95 3.18
C GLY A 130 8.54 8.07 2.56
N LEU A 131 8.80 7.51 1.39
CA LEU A 131 7.93 6.56 0.71
C LEU A 131 8.71 5.31 0.32
N LEU A 132 8.43 4.20 0.98
CA LEU A 132 8.84 2.85 0.59
C LEU A 132 7.67 2.18 -0.10
N ALA A 133 7.78 1.86 -1.38
CA ALA A 133 6.65 1.35 -2.16
C ALA A 133 7.10 0.52 -3.36
N THR A 134 6.17 -0.18 -4.01
CA THR A 134 6.44 -0.79 -5.31
C THR A 134 6.76 0.26 -6.36
N GLU A 135 7.49 -0.10 -7.39
CA GLU A 135 7.71 0.77 -8.55
C GLU A 135 6.39 1.28 -9.15
N GLY A 136 5.36 0.42 -9.21
CA GLY A 136 4.03 0.80 -9.67
C GLY A 136 3.45 1.96 -8.86
N THR A 137 3.50 1.89 -7.53
CA THR A 137 3.01 2.96 -6.66
C THR A 137 3.83 4.25 -6.82
N ILE A 138 5.17 4.13 -6.95
CA ILE A 138 6.06 5.29 -7.15
C ILE A 138 5.79 5.95 -8.49
N LYS A 139 5.75 5.18 -9.58
CA LYS A 139 5.63 5.69 -10.94
C LYS A 139 4.25 6.30 -11.25
N THR A 140 3.18 5.78 -10.64
CA THR A 140 1.83 6.37 -10.75
C THR A 140 1.66 7.67 -9.97
N GLN A 141 2.62 8.00 -9.11
CA GLN A 141 2.64 9.22 -8.29
C GLN A 141 1.39 9.43 -7.43
N ILE A 142 0.68 8.35 -7.08
CA ILE A 142 -0.57 8.43 -6.30
C ILE A 142 -0.39 9.15 -4.97
N TYR A 143 0.74 8.96 -4.30
CA TYR A 143 1.11 9.70 -3.08
C TYR A 143 1.60 11.12 -3.38
N ASN A 144 2.49 11.30 -4.36
CA ASN A 144 3.04 12.61 -4.71
C ASN A 144 1.95 13.62 -5.05
N LYS A 145 0.94 13.22 -5.83
CA LYS A 145 -0.18 14.10 -6.23
C LYS A 145 -0.98 14.59 -5.02
N LEU A 146 -1.19 13.73 -4.02
CA LEU A 146 -1.93 14.07 -2.79
C LEU A 146 -1.10 14.93 -1.83
N PHE A 147 0.18 14.62 -1.70
CA PHE A 147 1.05 15.19 -0.67
C PHE A 147 1.70 16.52 -1.06
N LYS A 148 1.92 16.80 -2.35
CA LYS A 148 2.73 17.91 -2.87
C LYS A 148 2.40 19.31 -2.33
N LYS A 149 1.16 19.56 -1.91
CA LYS A 149 0.74 20.86 -1.35
C LYS A 149 1.14 21.04 0.12
N ASN A 150 1.39 19.95 0.84
CA ASN A 150 1.60 19.95 2.29
C ASN A 150 2.94 19.34 2.71
N PHE A 151 3.52 18.44 1.90
CA PHE A 151 4.67 17.63 2.27
C PHE A 151 5.59 17.40 1.08
N THR A 152 6.87 17.13 1.38
CA THR A 152 7.84 16.69 0.38
C THR A 152 8.02 15.17 0.48
N ILE A 153 7.66 14.44 -0.58
CA ILE A 153 7.88 12.99 -0.64
C ILE A 153 9.32 12.70 -1.02
N ILE A 154 10.03 11.98 -0.15
CA ILE A 154 11.39 11.48 -0.38
C ILE A 154 11.31 9.98 -0.69
N LYS A 155 11.94 9.57 -1.79
CA LYS A 155 12.03 8.17 -2.23
C LYS A 155 13.46 7.67 -2.08
N PRO A 156 13.70 6.36 -1.91
CA PRO A 156 15.02 5.78 -2.04
C PRO A 156 15.66 6.11 -3.40
N THR A 157 16.97 6.07 -3.47
CA THR A 157 17.70 6.10 -4.75
C THR A 157 17.30 4.90 -5.60
N GLU A 158 17.56 4.95 -6.91
CA GLU A 158 17.24 3.83 -7.81
C GLU A 158 17.91 2.52 -7.35
N SER A 159 19.17 2.59 -6.98
CA SER A 159 19.90 1.44 -6.45
C SER A 159 19.25 0.86 -5.18
N LEU A 160 18.85 1.71 -4.23
CA LEU A 160 18.15 1.26 -3.02
C LEU A 160 16.73 0.76 -3.32
N GLN A 161 16.05 1.35 -4.30
CA GLN A 161 14.75 0.84 -4.73
C GLN A 161 14.88 -0.60 -5.26
N MET A 162 15.85 -0.86 -6.13
CA MET A 162 16.08 -2.18 -6.73
C MET A 162 16.62 -3.18 -5.72
N ASN A 163 17.68 -2.84 -5.01
CA ASN A 163 18.45 -3.78 -4.20
C ASN A 163 17.93 -3.93 -2.77
N SER A 164 17.13 -2.99 -2.28
CA SER A 164 16.55 -3.04 -0.94
C SER A 164 15.03 -3.20 -1.01
N VAL A 165 14.28 -2.22 -1.49
CA VAL A 165 12.81 -2.24 -1.42
C VAL A 165 12.19 -3.36 -2.25
N ASN A 166 12.54 -3.47 -3.55
CA ASN A 166 11.97 -4.49 -4.44
C ASN A 166 12.33 -5.91 -3.99
N LYS A 167 13.59 -6.13 -3.58
CA LYS A 167 14.02 -7.44 -3.05
C LYS A 167 13.28 -7.80 -1.75
N THR A 168 13.09 -6.84 -0.85
CA THR A 168 12.31 -7.07 0.38
C THR A 168 10.89 -7.53 0.05
N ILE A 169 10.18 -6.82 -0.83
CA ILE A 169 8.83 -7.19 -1.27
C ILE A 169 8.80 -8.61 -1.87
N LYS A 170 9.82 -8.94 -2.69
CA LYS A 170 9.96 -10.29 -3.25
C LYS A 170 10.15 -11.35 -2.16
N TYR A 171 11.04 -11.11 -1.20
CA TYR A 171 11.31 -12.06 -0.11
C TYR A 171 10.10 -12.28 0.79
N VAL A 172 9.33 -11.24 1.12
CA VAL A 172 8.06 -11.40 1.86
C VAL A 172 7.09 -12.29 1.09
N LYS A 173 6.91 -12.07 -0.21
CA LYS A 173 6.04 -12.91 -1.06
C LYS A 173 6.50 -14.37 -1.13
N MET A 174 7.77 -14.63 -0.99
CA MET A 174 8.37 -15.98 -0.93
C MET A 174 8.37 -16.59 0.47
N GLY A 175 7.84 -15.88 1.49
CA GLY A 175 7.86 -16.32 2.88
C GLY A 175 9.21 -16.17 3.59
N ASN A 176 10.24 -15.65 2.93
CA ASN A 176 11.57 -15.47 3.54
C ASN A 176 11.66 -14.16 4.31
N ILE A 177 11.00 -14.14 5.47
CA ILE A 177 10.87 -12.93 6.29
C ILE A 177 12.22 -12.48 6.91
N LYS A 178 13.07 -13.42 7.33
CA LYS A 178 14.42 -13.11 7.86
C LYS A 178 15.27 -12.31 6.88
N LEU A 179 15.26 -12.73 5.61
CA LEU A 179 16.01 -12.05 4.56
C LEU A 179 15.38 -10.71 4.19
N ALA A 180 14.05 -10.64 4.18
CA ALA A 180 13.32 -9.40 3.94
C ALA A 180 13.68 -8.30 4.95
N GLU A 181 13.76 -8.62 6.24
CA GLU A 181 14.18 -7.69 7.29
C GLU A 181 15.58 -7.11 7.05
N LYS A 182 16.56 -7.97 6.82
CA LYS A 182 17.94 -7.50 6.57
C LYS A 182 18.00 -6.59 5.35
N THR A 183 17.26 -6.95 4.31
CA THR A 183 17.31 -6.29 3.00
C THR A 183 16.66 -4.90 3.00
N ILE A 184 15.67 -4.62 3.88
CA ILE A 184 15.02 -3.30 3.92
C ILE A 184 15.81 -2.23 4.68
N LYS A 185 16.70 -2.63 5.58
CA LYS A 185 17.45 -1.72 6.46
C LYS A 185 18.17 -0.57 5.73
N PRO A 186 18.90 -0.79 4.62
CA PRO A 186 19.59 0.30 3.91
C PRO A 186 18.63 1.39 3.41
N ALA A 187 17.45 1.02 2.88
CA ALA A 187 16.47 1.99 2.39
C ALA A 187 15.85 2.79 3.55
N ILE A 188 15.57 2.17 4.70
CA ILE A 188 15.09 2.85 5.90
C ILE A 188 16.14 3.84 6.39
N ASN A 189 17.39 3.41 6.55
CA ASN A 189 18.49 4.25 7.02
C ASN A 189 18.73 5.47 6.12
N TYR A 190 18.61 5.29 4.81
CA TYR A 190 18.66 6.38 3.84
C TYR A 190 17.57 7.42 4.12
N LEU A 191 16.32 7.01 4.29
CA LEU A 191 15.22 7.93 4.55
C LEU A 191 15.36 8.65 5.92
N LEU A 192 15.92 7.98 6.92
CA LEU A 192 16.25 8.58 8.22
C LEU A 192 17.34 9.64 8.07
N LYS A 193 18.43 9.35 7.33
CA LYS A 193 19.48 10.33 7.00
C LYS A 193 18.93 11.53 6.24
N MET A 194 17.94 11.34 5.36
CA MET A 194 17.22 12.42 4.67
C MET A 194 16.30 13.23 5.59
N LYS A 195 16.28 12.94 6.90
CA LYS A 195 15.45 13.58 7.93
C LYS A 195 13.95 13.49 7.66
N CYS A 196 13.48 12.35 7.11
CA CYS A 196 12.06 12.09 6.96
C CYS A 196 11.39 11.98 8.33
N ARG A 197 10.32 12.77 8.54
CA ARG A 197 9.55 12.79 9.80
C ARG A 197 8.73 11.54 10.01
N LYS A 198 8.19 10.99 8.91
CA LYS A 198 7.44 9.74 8.81
C LYS A 198 7.87 8.98 7.56
N ILE A 199 7.63 7.68 7.52
CA ILE A 199 7.90 6.81 6.38
C ILE A 199 6.63 6.02 6.07
N ILE A 200 6.04 6.24 4.90
CA ILE A 200 4.89 5.50 4.40
C ILE A 200 5.35 4.13 3.90
N LEU A 201 4.72 3.07 4.40
CA LEU A 201 4.92 1.70 3.94
C LEU A 201 3.97 1.41 2.77
N GLY A 202 4.22 2.05 1.62
CA GLY A 202 3.36 2.05 0.43
C GLY A 202 3.33 0.73 -0.37
N CYS A 203 3.70 -0.37 0.26
CA CYS A 203 3.46 -1.74 -0.17
C CYS A 203 3.08 -2.56 1.04
N THR A 204 2.01 -3.32 0.96
CA THR A 204 1.41 -4.05 2.09
C THR A 204 2.25 -5.22 2.60
N GLU A 205 3.26 -5.62 1.85
CA GLU A 205 4.29 -6.57 2.29
C GLU A 205 5.35 -5.96 3.22
N LEU A 206 5.58 -4.64 3.15
CA LEU A 206 6.62 -3.99 3.95
C LEU A 206 6.35 -4.00 5.46
N PRO A 207 5.11 -3.78 5.94
CA PRO A 207 4.79 -3.96 7.36
C PRO A 207 5.15 -5.35 7.87
N ILE A 208 4.92 -6.40 7.07
CA ILE A 208 5.23 -7.78 7.44
C ILE A 208 6.75 -7.95 7.67
N ALA A 209 7.59 -7.37 6.78
CA ALA A 209 9.04 -7.40 6.95
C ALA A 209 9.53 -6.56 8.15
N ILE A 210 8.89 -5.42 8.42
CA ILE A 210 9.37 -4.45 9.40
C ILE A 210 8.91 -4.80 10.82
N PHE A 211 7.67 -5.26 10.98
CA PHE A 211 7.11 -5.53 12.31
C PHE A 211 7.24 -6.98 12.78
N ALA A 212 7.71 -7.90 11.93
CA ALA A 212 8.00 -9.28 12.32
C ALA A 212 9.14 -9.38 13.34
N PHE A 213 9.97 -8.36 13.52
CA PHE A 213 11.20 -8.41 14.32
C PHE A 213 11.28 -7.41 15.45
N LYS A 214 11.84 -7.88 16.57
CA LYS A 214 12.11 -7.08 17.79
C LYS A 214 13.00 -5.85 17.51
N SER A 215 13.89 -5.88 16.51
CA SER A 215 14.84 -4.80 16.23
C SER A 215 14.18 -3.50 15.71
N PHE A 216 12.99 -3.58 15.11
CA PHE A 216 12.21 -2.40 14.70
C PHE A 216 11.04 -2.09 15.64
N ASN A 217 10.78 -2.96 16.62
CA ASN A 217 9.71 -2.80 17.61
C ASN A 217 10.10 -1.88 18.79
N THR A 218 11.21 -1.16 18.69
CA THR A 218 11.44 -0.08 19.67
C THR A 218 10.34 0.97 19.46
N ILE A 219 9.70 1.40 20.55
CA ILE A 219 8.62 2.40 20.57
C ILE A 219 8.94 3.64 19.72
N LYS A 220 10.21 4.00 19.62
CA LYS A 220 10.70 5.15 18.85
C LYS A 220 10.62 4.90 17.33
N LEU A 221 10.95 3.71 16.85
CA LEU A 221 10.93 3.36 15.41
C LEU A 221 9.53 3.04 14.92
N SER A 222 8.69 2.36 15.72
CA SER A 222 7.30 2.09 15.34
C SER A 222 6.50 3.37 15.08
N LYS A 223 6.79 4.45 15.81
CA LYS A 223 6.14 5.76 15.63
C LYS A 223 6.53 6.48 14.32
N ILE A 224 7.61 6.06 13.65
CA ILE A 224 8.07 6.68 12.39
C ILE A 224 7.28 6.14 11.19
N PHE A 225 6.90 4.87 11.23
CA PHE A 225 6.22 4.21 10.12
C PHE A 225 4.73 4.56 10.07
N LEU A 226 4.25 4.77 8.85
CA LEU A 226 2.82 4.86 8.52
C LEU A 226 2.46 3.60 7.73
N ASP A 227 1.73 2.72 8.36
CA ASP A 227 1.21 1.51 7.75
C ASP A 227 -0.19 1.77 7.18
N PRO A 228 -0.36 1.76 5.84
CA PRO A 228 -1.66 2.00 5.22
C PRO A 228 -2.74 1.00 5.61
N ASN A 229 -2.40 -0.27 5.85
CA ASN A 229 -3.37 -1.26 6.32
C ASN A 229 -3.87 -0.93 7.74
N LEU A 230 -2.96 -0.52 8.62
CA LEU A 230 -3.31 -0.13 10.00
C LEU A 230 -4.17 1.15 10.04
N ILE A 231 -3.93 2.09 9.11
CA ILE A 231 -4.69 3.34 9.01
C ILE A 231 -6.10 3.09 8.47
N LEU A 232 -6.29 2.05 7.66
CA LEU A 232 -7.59 1.69 7.10
C LEU A 232 -8.43 0.81 8.04
N ALA A 233 -7.81 0.07 8.94
CA ALA A 233 -8.45 -0.83 9.89
C ALA A 233 -9.04 -0.05 11.07
#